data_d82609b664a48b1ccb76e53b775aac51
#
_entry.id   d82609b664a48b1ccb76e53b775aac51
#
_cell.length_a   1.000
_cell.length_b   1.000
_cell.length_c   1.000
_cell.angle_alpha   90.00
_cell.angle_beta   90.00
_cell.angle_gamma   90.00
#
_symmetry.space_group_name_H-M   'P 1'
#
loop_
_entity.id
_entity.type
_entity.pdbx_description
1 polymer ?
#
loop_
_entity_poly.entity_id
_entity_poly.type
_entity_poly.pdbx_seq_one_letter_code
_entity_poly.pdbx_strand_id
1 'polypeptide(L)'
;MDRKEAIGTLQRLKPYLQRKYAVRRVGLFGSTARGTHTESSDVDIVVEFEQPVGIEFIDLSFLLEKEFDKKVDVVSLKGIKDRYFKEIEKDIVYV
;
A
#
# COMPACT_ATOMS: atom_id res chain seq x y z
N MET A 1 -13.03 -0.69 -8.48
CA MET A 1 -12.53 0.34 -7.53
C MET A 1 -11.72 1.37 -8.30
N ASP A 2 -12.08 2.63 -8.18
CA ASP A 2 -11.31 3.67 -8.85
C ASP A 2 -10.22 4.23 -7.91
N ARG A 3 -9.40 5.14 -8.45
CA ARG A 3 -8.29 5.73 -7.70
C ARG A 3 -8.76 6.47 -6.46
N LYS A 4 -9.85 7.22 -6.57
CA LYS A 4 -10.40 7.98 -5.46
C LYS A 4 -10.89 7.08 -4.33
N GLU A 5 -11.58 6.00 -4.68
CA GLU A 5 -12.03 5.01 -3.71
C GLU A 5 -10.85 4.33 -3.00
N ALA A 6 -9.81 3.99 -3.75
CA ALA A 6 -8.62 3.35 -3.18
C ALA A 6 -7.93 4.28 -2.19
N ILE A 7 -7.78 5.56 -2.55
CA ILE A 7 -7.18 6.56 -1.66
C ILE A 7 -8.03 6.73 -0.41
N GLY A 8 -9.34 6.83 -0.56
CA GLY A 8 -10.26 6.98 0.57
C GLY A 8 -10.20 5.79 1.53
N THR A 9 -10.15 4.58 0.99
CA THR A 9 -10.03 3.37 1.80
C THR A 9 -8.74 3.39 2.60
N LEU A 10 -7.63 3.74 1.95
CA LEU A 10 -6.33 3.80 2.61
C LEU A 10 -6.29 4.88 3.68
N GLN A 11 -6.85 6.05 3.40
CA GLN A 11 -6.94 7.13 4.38
C GLN A 11 -7.72 6.70 5.62
N ARG A 12 -8.81 6.00 5.42
CA ARG A 12 -9.65 5.50 6.51
C ARG A 12 -8.89 4.49 7.37
N LEU A 13 -8.09 3.64 6.75
CA LEU A 13 -7.36 2.59 7.45
C LEU A 13 -6.08 3.08 8.14
N LYS A 14 -5.53 4.20 7.69
CA LYS A 14 -4.23 4.66 8.16
C LYS A 14 -4.09 4.74 9.69
N PRO A 15 -5.03 5.31 10.45
CA PRO A 15 -4.89 5.36 11.91
C PRO A 15 -4.77 3.98 12.54
N TYR A 16 -5.53 3.03 12.04
CA TYR A 16 -5.46 1.66 12.53
C TYR A 16 -4.11 1.01 12.21
N LEU A 17 -3.61 1.22 10.98
CA LEU A 17 -2.33 0.68 10.56
C LEU A 17 -1.19 1.27 11.40
N GLN A 18 -1.29 2.54 11.73
CA GLN A 18 -0.29 3.20 12.58
C GLN A 18 -0.26 2.60 13.98
N ARG A 19 -1.43 2.37 14.54
CA ARG A 19 -1.53 1.83 15.92
C ARG A 19 -1.14 0.36 16.00
N LYS A 20 -1.61 -0.45 15.08
CA LYS A 20 -1.43 -1.90 15.17
C LYS A 20 -0.10 -2.36 14.60
N TYR A 21 0.36 -1.74 13.52
CA TYR A 21 1.52 -2.22 12.76
C TYR A 21 2.70 -1.26 12.77
N ALA A 22 2.63 -0.18 13.52
CA ALA A 22 3.68 0.83 13.56
C ALA A 22 4.02 1.38 12.17
N VAL A 23 3.01 1.62 11.38
CA VAL A 23 3.17 2.20 10.04
C VAL A 23 3.47 3.69 10.17
N ARG A 24 4.54 4.15 9.53
CA ARG A 24 4.87 5.57 9.48
C ARG A 24 4.20 6.25 8.29
N ARG A 25 4.36 5.67 7.10
CA ARG A 25 3.73 6.17 5.88
C ARG A 25 3.16 5.02 5.10
N VAL A 26 2.06 5.29 4.40
CA VAL A 26 1.44 4.32 3.51
C VAL A 26 0.97 5.07 2.26
N GLY A 27 1.11 4.43 1.13
CA GLY A 27 0.73 5.03 -0.13
C GLY A 27 0.30 4.02 -1.16
N LEU A 28 -0.31 4.55 -2.21
CA LEU A 28 -0.76 3.80 -3.36
C LEU A 28 0.22 4.03 -4.50
N PHE A 29 0.53 2.99 -5.27
CA PHE A 29 1.35 3.15 -6.46
C PHE A 29 0.84 2.25 -7.57
N GLY A 30 1.55 2.18 -8.68
CA GLY A 30 1.18 1.32 -9.78
C GLY A 30 -0.03 1.81 -10.57
N SER A 31 -0.71 0.89 -11.24
CA SER A 31 -1.79 1.25 -12.16
C SER A 31 -2.97 1.94 -11.48
N THR A 32 -3.31 1.54 -10.26
CA THR A 32 -4.41 2.18 -9.55
C THR A 32 -4.08 3.64 -9.23
N ALA A 33 -2.84 3.92 -8.84
CA ALA A 33 -2.41 5.29 -8.58
C ALA A 33 -2.40 6.15 -9.83
N ARG A 34 -2.05 5.55 -10.98
CA ARG A 34 -2.04 6.24 -12.27
C ARG A 34 -3.43 6.39 -12.89
N GLY A 35 -4.41 5.64 -12.39
CA GLY A 35 -5.75 5.62 -12.99
C GLY A 35 -5.84 4.77 -14.26
N THR A 36 -4.87 3.90 -14.50
CA THR A 36 -4.83 3.04 -15.69
C THR A 36 -5.20 1.59 -15.39
N HIS A 37 -5.64 1.32 -14.18
CA HIS A 37 -5.99 -0.02 -13.74
C HIS A 37 -7.27 -0.53 -14.38
N THR A 38 -7.42 -1.85 -14.38
CA THR A 38 -8.66 -2.54 -14.78
C THR A 38 -9.21 -3.26 -13.56
N GLU A 39 -10.39 -3.87 -13.70
CA GLU A 39 -10.98 -4.65 -12.60
C GLU A 39 -10.13 -5.84 -12.19
N SER A 40 -9.30 -6.34 -13.09
CA SER A 40 -8.42 -7.47 -12.80
C SER A 40 -7.06 -7.04 -12.26
N SER A 41 -6.78 -5.75 -12.18
CA SER A 41 -5.52 -5.25 -11.64
C SER A 41 -5.45 -5.43 -10.13
N ASP A 42 -4.26 -5.80 -9.63
CA ASP A 42 -4.00 -5.81 -8.20
C ASP A 42 -3.86 -4.37 -7.70
N VAL A 43 -4.09 -4.17 -6.41
CA VAL A 43 -3.85 -2.88 -5.77
C VAL A 43 -2.43 -2.89 -5.22
N ASP A 44 -1.61 -1.92 -5.63
CA ASP A 44 -0.22 -1.83 -5.20
C ASP A 44 -0.09 -0.82 -4.07
N ILE A 45 0.41 -1.27 -2.93
CA ILE A 45 0.54 -0.45 -1.73
C ILE A 45 1.97 -0.48 -1.22
N VAL A 46 2.50 0.70 -0.91
CA VAL A 46 3.83 0.84 -0.32
C VAL A 46 3.67 1.27 1.14
N VAL A 47 4.46 0.67 2.02
CA VAL A 47 4.38 0.93 3.46
C VAL A 47 5.77 1.21 4.01
N GLU A 48 5.88 2.23 4.84
CA GLU A 48 7.08 2.48 5.64
C GLU A 48 6.74 2.22 7.10
N PHE A 49 7.51 1.35 7.74
CA PHE A 49 7.32 1.03 9.16
C PHE A 49 8.30 1.82 10.02
N GLU A 50 7.90 2.14 11.25
CA GLU A 50 8.78 2.84 12.19
C GLU A 50 9.85 1.93 12.77
N GLN A 51 9.64 0.63 12.72
CA GLN A 51 10.54 -0.39 13.25
C GLN A 51 10.48 -1.63 12.36
N PRO A 52 11.49 -2.51 12.44
CA PRO A 52 11.45 -3.76 11.69
C PRO A 52 10.22 -4.58 12.07
N VAL A 53 9.59 -5.20 11.06
CA VAL A 53 8.42 -6.04 11.25
C VAL A 53 8.71 -7.44 10.71
N GLY A 54 8.06 -8.42 11.27
CA GLY A 54 8.15 -9.81 10.83
C GLY A 54 6.81 -10.27 10.27
N ILE A 55 6.17 -11.18 11.00
CA ILE A 55 4.89 -11.77 10.59
C ILE A 55 3.79 -10.72 10.46
N GLU A 56 3.92 -9.59 11.15
CA GLU A 56 2.98 -8.48 11.07
C GLU A 56 2.80 -7.98 9.63
N PHE A 57 3.84 -8.10 8.81
CA PHE A 57 3.76 -7.72 7.40
C PHE A 57 2.73 -8.59 6.66
N ILE A 58 2.71 -9.88 6.95
CA ILE A 58 1.77 -10.82 6.33
C ILE A 58 0.36 -10.53 6.80
N ASP A 59 0.20 -10.29 8.10
CA ASP A 59 -1.10 -9.96 8.68
C ASP A 59 -1.66 -8.68 8.10
N LEU A 60 -0.81 -7.66 7.94
CA LEU A 60 -1.18 -6.41 7.29
C LEU A 60 -1.67 -6.63 5.86
N SER A 61 -0.97 -7.47 5.10
CA SER A 61 -1.35 -7.77 3.72
C SER A 61 -2.73 -8.41 3.64
N PHE A 62 -3.03 -9.36 4.52
CA PHE A 62 -4.35 -9.98 4.57
C PHE A 62 -5.44 -8.98 4.94
N LEU A 63 -5.15 -8.10 5.91
CA LEU A 63 -6.10 -7.05 6.29
C LEU A 63 -6.43 -6.17 5.10
N LEU A 64 -5.41 -5.74 4.36
CA LEU A 64 -5.61 -4.88 3.21
C LEU A 64 -6.41 -5.58 2.11
N GLU A 65 -6.13 -6.86 1.86
CA GLU A 65 -6.90 -7.62 0.88
C GLU A 65 -8.38 -7.70 1.27
N LYS A 66 -8.64 -7.87 2.54
CA LYS A 66 -10.01 -7.93 3.04
C LYS A 66 -10.71 -6.58 2.87
N GLU A 67 -10.03 -5.49 3.24
CA GLU A 67 -10.63 -4.16 3.19
C GLU A 67 -10.81 -3.64 1.76
N PHE A 68 -9.90 -4.01 0.85
CA PHE A 68 -10.02 -3.63 -0.55
C PHE A 68 -10.87 -4.60 -1.37
N ASP A 69 -11.15 -5.78 -0.81
CA ASP A 69 -11.85 -6.85 -1.51
C ASP A 69 -11.20 -7.16 -2.86
N LYS A 70 -9.88 -7.14 -2.89
CA LYS A 70 -9.06 -7.41 -4.06
C LYS A 70 -7.70 -7.93 -3.61
N LYS A 71 -6.97 -8.52 -4.54
CA LYS A 71 -5.58 -8.88 -4.28
C LYS A 71 -4.75 -7.60 -4.12
N VAL A 72 -3.93 -7.56 -3.10
CA VAL A 72 -3.08 -6.41 -2.79
C VAL A 72 -1.63 -6.83 -2.78
N ASP A 73 -0.80 -6.09 -3.50
CA ASP A 73 0.64 -6.23 -3.49
C ASP A 73 1.21 -5.18 -2.53
N VAL A 74 1.78 -5.64 -1.42
CA VAL A 74 2.34 -4.74 -0.42
C VAL A 74 3.85 -4.80 -0.46
N VAL A 75 4.50 -3.66 -0.57
CA VAL A 75 5.95 -3.57 -0.51
C VAL A 75 6.38 -2.64 0.63
N SER A 76 7.45 -3.02 1.30
CA SER A 76 8.05 -2.21 2.36
C SER A 76 9.11 -1.28 1.76
N LEU A 77 9.06 0.00 2.09
CA LEU A 77 10.04 0.97 1.58
C LEU A 77 11.48 0.57 1.90
N LYS A 78 11.71 -0.02 3.07
CA LYS A 78 13.06 -0.46 3.45
C LYS A 78 13.53 -1.68 2.70
N GLY A 79 12.60 -2.50 2.21
CA GLY A 79 12.93 -3.72 1.49
C GLY A 79 13.06 -3.55 -0.01
N ILE A 80 12.72 -2.39 -0.53
CA ILE A 80 12.73 -2.12 -1.97
C ILE A 80 14.15 -1.80 -2.42
N LYS A 81 14.57 -2.38 -3.54
CA LYS A 81 15.84 -2.03 -4.18
C LYS A 81 15.72 -0.65 -4.82
N ASP A 82 16.80 0.13 -4.76
CA ASP A 82 16.84 1.49 -5.28
C ASP A 82 16.32 1.61 -6.71
N ARG A 83 16.70 0.68 -7.57
CA ARG A 83 16.24 0.68 -8.97
C ARG A 83 14.72 0.61 -9.05
N TYR A 84 14.12 -0.29 -8.29
CA TYR A 84 12.68 -0.47 -8.28
C TYR A 84 11.98 0.75 -7.69
N PHE A 85 12.54 1.27 -6.59
CA PHE A 85 11.97 2.47 -5.96
C PHE A 85 11.94 3.64 -6.93
N LYS A 86 13.00 3.84 -7.70
CA LYS A 86 13.05 4.94 -8.67
C LYS A 86 11.98 4.82 -9.73
N GLU A 87 11.60 3.59 -10.09
CA GLU A 87 10.54 3.37 -11.07
C GLU A 87 9.17 3.72 -10.52
N ILE A 88 8.89 3.39 -9.25
CA ILE A 88 7.56 3.59 -8.68
C ILE A 88 7.39 4.94 -7.99
N GLU A 89 8.48 5.57 -7.57
CA GLU A 89 8.48 6.79 -6.77
C GLU A 89 7.57 7.88 -7.33
N LYS A 90 7.65 8.11 -8.63
CA LYS A 90 6.87 9.16 -9.30
C LYS A 90 5.36 8.92 -9.25
N ASP A 91 4.94 7.66 -9.05
CA ASP A 91 3.53 7.29 -9.02
C ASP A 91 2.97 7.16 -7.61
N ILE A 92 3.82 7.23 -6.58
CA ILE A 92 3.36 7.02 -5.22
C ILE A 92 2.48 8.19 -4.76
N VAL A 93 1.28 7.84 -4.29
CA VAL A 93 0.37 8.79 -3.65
C VAL A 93 0.29 8.41 -2.18
N TYR A 94 1.03 9.13 -1.33
CA TYR A 94 0.97 8.89 0.11
C TYR A 94 -0.32 9.48 0.68
N VAL A 95 -0.86 8.80 1.67
CA VAL A 95 -2.06 9.28 2.37
C VAL A 95 -1.75 9.64 3.80
#